data_278a103c838768fe7b90a8ecf53f35fb
#
_entry.id   278a103c838768fe7b90a8ecf53f35fb
#
_cell.length_a   1.000
_cell.length_b   1.000
_cell.length_c   1.000
_cell.angle_alpha   90.00
_cell.angle_beta   90.00
_cell.angle_gamma   90.00
#
_symmetry.space_group_name_H-M   'P 1'
#
loop_
_entity.id
_entity.type
_entity.pdbx_description
1 polymer ?
#
loop_
_entity_poly.entity_id
_entity_poly.type
_entity_poly.pdbx_seq_one_letter_code
_entity_poly.pdbx_strand_id
1 'polypeptide(L)' 'KLAKSIVSVTDIDINTIITREMLTTKGPGTGISPTRINDVIGKKSITTIPQDTVIEEGSIEW' A
#
# COMPACT_ATOMS: atom_id res chain seq x y z
N LYS A 1 0.10 22.16 2.62
CA LYS A 1 0.58 21.27 1.57
C LYS A 1 -0.03 19.90 1.71
N LEU A 2 -0.61 19.42 0.66
CA LEU A 2 -1.28 18.13 0.68
C LEU A 2 -0.33 17.04 0.20
N ALA A 3 -0.25 15.97 0.95
CA ALA A 3 0.51 14.81 0.58
C ALA A 3 -0.43 13.61 0.49
N LYS A 4 -0.02 12.61 -0.26
CA LYS A 4 -0.81 11.40 -0.43
C LYS A 4 0.01 10.18 -0.08
N SER A 5 -0.69 9.09 0.15
CA SER A 5 -0.08 7.81 0.43
C SER A 5 -0.68 6.75 -0.49
N ILE A 6 0.01 5.64 -0.62
CA ILE A 6 -0.53 4.48 -1.30
C ILE A 6 -1.57 3.85 -0.38
N VAL A 7 -2.75 3.56 -0.93
CA VAL A 7 -3.90 3.06 -0.18
C VAL A 7 -4.42 1.82 -0.89
N SER A 8 -4.87 0.84 -0.11
CA SER A 8 -5.47 -0.37 -0.67
C SER A 8 -6.88 -0.08 -1.18
N VAL A 9 -7.25 -0.66 -2.32
CA VAL A 9 -8.62 -0.56 -2.86
C VAL A 9 -9.42 -1.81 -2.57
N THR A 10 -8.78 -2.83 -2.00
CA THR A 10 -9.43 -4.09 -1.66
C THR A 10 -8.74 -4.67 -0.44
N ASP A 11 -9.35 -5.66 0.18
CA ASP A 11 -8.71 -6.38 1.27
C ASP A 11 -7.51 -7.15 0.71
N ILE A 12 -6.38 -7.07 1.41
CA ILE A 12 -5.15 -7.77 1.03
C ILE A 12 -4.80 -8.70 2.17
N ASP A 13 -4.83 -10.00 1.91
CA ASP A 13 -4.46 -11.00 2.93
C ASP A 13 -2.96 -10.99 3.17
N ILE A 14 -2.57 -11.50 4.33
CA ILE A 14 -1.15 -11.69 4.63
C ILE A 14 -0.52 -12.62 3.58
N ASN A 15 0.73 -12.35 3.22
CA ASN A 15 1.50 -13.14 2.25
C ASN A 15 0.97 -13.04 0.82
N THR A 16 0.29 -11.95 0.50
CA THR A 16 -0.21 -11.69 -0.84
C THR A 16 0.79 -10.86 -1.62
N ILE A 17 1.05 -11.26 -2.86
CA ILE A 17 1.87 -10.44 -3.76
C ILE A 17 1.00 -9.27 -4.22
N ILE A 18 1.48 -8.07 -3.96
CA ILE A 18 0.71 -6.85 -4.22
C ILE A 18 0.80 -6.51 -5.70
N THR A 19 -0.35 -6.27 -6.31
CA THR A 19 -0.44 -5.86 -7.70
C THR A 19 -0.95 -4.43 -7.77
N ARG A 20 -0.77 -3.82 -8.95
CA ARG A 20 -1.19 -2.43 -9.13
C ARG A 20 -2.69 -2.24 -8.93
N GLU A 21 -3.48 -3.22 -9.34
CA GLU A 21 -4.93 -3.13 -9.23
C GLU A 21 -5.41 -3.03 -7.77
N MET A 22 -4.58 -3.44 -6.84
CA MET A 22 -4.92 -3.38 -5.41
C MET A 22 -4.67 -2.01 -4.81
N LEU A 23 -4.09 -1.06 -5.57
CA LEU A 23 -3.54 0.17 -5.01
C LEU A 23 -4.18 1.40 -5.63
N THR A 24 -4.30 2.45 -4.83
CA THR A 24 -4.63 3.79 -5.26
C THR A 24 -3.86 4.77 -4.39
N THR A 25 -4.09 6.06 -4.58
CA THR A 25 -3.43 7.08 -3.76
C THR A 25 -4.48 8.00 -3.17
N LYS A 26 -4.34 8.29 -1.89
CA LYS A 26 -5.23 9.21 -1.17
C LYS A 26 -4.43 9.92 -0.09
N GLY A 27 -4.91 11.05 0.38
CA GLY A 27 -4.39 11.65 1.61
C GLY A 27 -4.86 10.87 2.81
N PRO A 28 -4.19 11.01 3.93
CA PRO A 28 -3.00 11.83 4.19
C PRO A 28 -1.72 11.15 3.74
N GLY A 29 -0.62 11.90 3.78
CA GLY A 29 0.68 11.38 3.37
C GLY A 29 1.47 10.75 4.50
N THR A 30 0.81 9.90 5.29
CA THR A 30 1.43 9.29 6.48
C THR A 30 2.03 7.92 6.20
N GLY A 31 1.75 7.32 5.05
CA GLY A 31 2.28 6.01 4.69
C GLY A 31 3.32 6.13 3.58
N ILE A 32 3.38 5.10 2.74
CA ILE A 32 4.35 5.05 1.65
C ILE A 32 3.96 6.09 0.59
N SER A 33 4.95 6.87 0.15
CA SER A 33 4.73 7.89 -0.86
C SER A 33 4.28 7.26 -2.18
N PRO A 34 3.35 7.90 -2.91
CA PRO A 34 2.95 7.41 -4.24
C PRO A 34 4.11 7.28 -5.22
N THR A 35 5.19 8.05 -5.02
CA THR A 35 6.34 7.97 -5.91
C THR A 35 7.04 6.61 -5.81
N ARG A 36 6.74 5.84 -4.77
CA ARG A 36 7.34 4.53 -4.56
C ARG A 36 6.40 3.39 -4.95
N ILE A 37 5.35 3.68 -5.71
CA ILE A 37 4.36 2.66 -6.02
C ILE A 37 4.97 1.48 -6.77
N ASN A 38 5.94 1.74 -7.66
CA ASN A 38 6.59 0.66 -8.39
C ASN A 38 7.47 -0.20 -7.49
N ASP A 39 7.93 0.33 -6.37
CA ASP A 39 8.68 -0.45 -5.40
C ASP A 39 7.78 -1.38 -4.60
N VAL A 40 6.52 -0.99 -4.41
CA VAL A 40 5.55 -1.77 -3.65
C VAL A 40 4.98 -2.91 -4.48
N ILE A 41 4.72 -2.64 -5.77
CA ILE A 41 4.16 -3.64 -6.67
C ILE A 41 5.15 -4.81 -6.77
N GLY A 42 4.65 -6.02 -6.56
CA GLY A 42 5.47 -7.22 -6.60
C GLY A 42 6.03 -7.63 -5.24
N LYS A 43 5.89 -6.78 -4.23
CA LYS A 43 6.28 -7.14 -2.87
C LYS A 43 5.15 -7.91 -2.21
N LYS A 44 5.48 -8.55 -1.11
CA LYS A 44 4.54 -9.39 -0.38
C LYS A 44 4.08 -8.65 0.88
N SER A 45 2.79 -8.72 1.16
CA SER A 45 2.26 -8.19 2.42
C SER A 45 2.68 -9.11 3.57
N ILE A 46 3.09 -8.51 4.70
CA ILE A 46 3.47 -9.28 5.88
C ILE A 46 2.41 -9.18 6.97
N THR A 47 1.30 -8.53 6.66
CA THR A 47 0.15 -8.44 7.54
C THR A 47 -1.09 -8.31 6.68
N THR A 48 -2.25 -8.52 7.27
CA THR A 48 -3.52 -8.28 6.59
C THR A 48 -3.73 -6.78 6.44
N ILE A 49 -4.08 -6.34 5.24
CA ILE A 49 -4.34 -4.93 4.96
C ILE A 49 -5.79 -4.81 4.52
N PRO A 50 -6.66 -4.24 5.36
CA PRO A 50 -8.07 -4.06 4.99
C PRO A 50 -8.22 -3.10 3.83
N GLN A 51 -9.36 -3.17 3.15
CA GLN A 51 -9.71 -2.23 2.10
C GLN A 51 -9.66 -0.79 2.62
N ASP A 52 -9.25 0.11 1.74
CA ASP A 52 -9.25 1.57 2.03
C ASP A 52 -8.35 1.92 3.21
N THR A 53 -7.20 1.27 3.28
CA THR A 53 -6.24 1.46 4.36
C THR A 53 -4.94 2.00 3.80
N VAL A 54 -4.35 3.00 4.47
CA VAL A 54 -3.03 3.51 4.12
C VAL A 54 -2.01 2.40 4.31
N ILE A 55 -1.19 2.15 3.28
CA ILE A 55 -0.18 1.11 3.34
C ILE A 55 1.09 1.71 3.90
N GLU A 56 1.61 1.09 4.96
CA GLU A 56 2.80 1.55 5.63
C GLU A 56 3.98 0.64 5.32
N GLU A 57 5.18 1.16 5.51
CA GLU A 57 6.38 0.38 5.20
C GLU A 57 6.45 -0.90 6.00
N GLY A 58 5.96 -0.88 7.23
CA GLY A 58 5.97 -2.05 8.09
C GLY A 58 5.01 -3.15 7.66
N SER A 59 4.14 -2.89 6.69
CA SER A 59 3.19 -3.88 6.20
C SER A 59 3.70 -4.66 5.00
N ILE A 60 4.89 -4.34 4.49
CA ILE A 60 5.42 -4.87 3.23
C ILE A 60 6.75 -5.54 3.51
N GLU A 61 7.00 -6.64 2.83
CA GLU A 61 8.30 -7.33 2.86
C GLU A 61 9.19 -6.73 1.77
N TRP A 62 10.09 -5.86 2.18
CA TRP A 62 11.01 -5.18 1.26
C TRP A 62 12.17 -6.04 0.76
#